data_3a4769ac05ee3865a9efbfb13282be9a
#
_entry.id   3a4769ac05ee3865a9efbfb13282be9a
#
_cell.length_a   1.000
_cell.length_b   1.000
_cell.length_c   1.000
_cell.angle_alpha   90.00
_cell.angle_beta   90.00
_cell.angle_gamma   90.00
#
_symmetry.space_group_name_H-M   'P 1'
#
loop_
_entity.id
_entity.type
_entity.pdbx_description
1 polymer ?
#
loop_
_entity_poly.entity_id
_entity_poly.type
_entity_poly.pdbx_seq_one_letter_code
_entity_poly.pdbx_strand_id
1 'polypeptide(L)'
;MVLYKFGEISRYFVNNRIKHFFTMAKATQTEKTATSIITLDAKDLSILNLLQQNARMTVKEIAEKIHLSTTPIHERIKRMEANGVIKQYATLVDHTKVKKGLIAICYVSLKEHNKAAGTKFVKAILQMPDVVECYTISGEFDFMLKVMCEDMNAYHDFHVHKLSNIENMGHVQSVFVMGVIKQTHQLIYE
;
A
#
# COMPACT_ATOMS: atom_id res chain seq x y z
N MET A 1 -26.20 -9.20 -33.53
CA MET A 1 -24.87 -8.83 -34.00
C MET A 1 -24.40 -7.50 -33.33
N VAL A 2 -24.55 -7.35 -32.01
CA VAL A 2 -24.18 -6.13 -31.28
C VAL A 2 -23.28 -6.41 -30.05
N LEU A 3 -23.05 -7.65 -29.68
CA LEU A 3 -22.29 -8.05 -28.47
C LEU A 3 -20.77 -8.14 -28.65
N TYR A 4 -20.26 -8.02 -29.88
CA TYR A 4 -18.80 -8.17 -30.16
C TYR A 4 -18.00 -6.86 -30.06
N LYS A 5 -18.64 -5.68 -30.08
CA LYS A 5 -17.95 -4.40 -30.02
C LYS A 5 -17.62 -3.87 -28.62
N PHE A 6 -18.32 -4.36 -27.58
CA PHE A 6 -18.08 -3.91 -26.20
C PHE A 6 -16.76 -4.42 -25.59
N GLY A 7 -16.31 -5.61 -26.03
CA GLY A 7 -15.05 -6.21 -25.52
C GLY A 7 -13.78 -5.54 -26.02
N GLU A 8 -13.76 -5.01 -27.23
CA GLU A 8 -12.59 -4.34 -27.81
C GLU A 8 -12.41 -2.91 -27.31
N ILE A 9 -13.53 -2.19 -27.13
CA ILE A 9 -13.50 -0.83 -26.58
C ILE A 9 -13.03 -0.86 -25.11
N SER A 10 -13.49 -1.84 -24.32
CA SER A 10 -13.05 -2.04 -22.95
C SER A 10 -11.54 -2.34 -22.87
N ARG A 11 -11.03 -3.22 -23.75
CA ARG A 11 -9.57 -3.55 -23.81
C ARG A 11 -8.72 -2.37 -24.27
N TYR A 12 -9.21 -1.52 -25.17
CA TYR A 12 -8.49 -0.34 -25.64
C TYR A 12 -8.38 0.73 -24.56
N PHE A 13 -9.45 0.98 -23.79
CA PHE A 13 -9.44 1.91 -22.67
C PHE A 13 -8.59 1.42 -21.50
N VAL A 14 -8.66 0.13 -21.16
CA VAL A 14 -7.82 -0.49 -20.12
C VAL A 14 -6.34 -0.42 -20.50
N ASN A 15 -5.97 -0.75 -21.74
CA ASN A 15 -4.57 -0.72 -22.18
C ASN A 15 -3.96 0.69 -22.23
N ASN A 16 -4.73 1.71 -22.62
CA ASN A 16 -4.22 3.08 -22.64
C ASN A 16 -4.14 3.70 -21.23
N ARG A 17 -5.10 3.41 -20.35
CA ARG A 17 -5.01 3.78 -18.92
C ARG A 17 -3.81 3.11 -18.24
N ILE A 18 -3.60 1.82 -18.45
CA ILE A 18 -2.48 1.06 -17.88
C ILE A 18 -1.14 1.63 -18.35
N LYS A 19 -0.96 1.94 -19.64
CA LYS A 19 0.28 2.53 -20.15
C LYS A 19 0.57 3.91 -19.54
N HIS A 20 -0.45 4.75 -19.39
CA HIS A 20 -0.31 6.08 -18.78
C HIS A 20 0.03 5.98 -17.28
N PHE A 21 -0.55 5.02 -16.57
CA PHE A 21 -0.31 4.75 -15.16
C PHE A 21 1.06 4.15 -14.87
N PHE A 22 1.54 3.23 -15.71
CA PHE A 22 2.92 2.70 -15.57
C PHE A 22 3.97 3.80 -15.74
N THR A 23 3.69 4.82 -16.55
CA THR A 23 4.57 5.99 -16.68
C THR A 23 4.51 6.87 -15.41
N MET A 24 3.36 6.98 -14.75
CA MET A 24 3.20 7.71 -13.49
C MET A 24 3.84 6.99 -12.30
N ALA A 25 3.62 5.69 -12.16
CA ALA A 25 4.23 4.89 -11.08
C ALA A 25 5.77 4.89 -11.17
N LYS A 26 6.34 4.91 -12.38
CA LYS A 26 7.79 5.10 -12.58
C LYS A 26 8.28 6.48 -12.15
N ALA A 27 7.47 7.54 -12.27
CA ALA A 27 7.91 8.91 -11.95
C ALA A 27 7.92 9.23 -10.45
N THR A 28 7.14 8.51 -9.63
CA THR A 28 7.18 8.59 -8.16
C THR A 28 8.26 7.71 -7.54
N GLN A 29 8.83 6.78 -8.32
CA GLN A 29 9.92 5.88 -7.88
C GLN A 29 11.31 6.29 -8.41
N THR A 30 11.43 7.40 -9.17
CA THR A 30 12.70 7.81 -9.77
C THR A 30 13.53 8.71 -8.83
N GLU A 31 13.67 8.31 -7.58
CA GLU A 31 14.88 8.61 -6.82
C GLU A 31 15.22 7.41 -5.94
N LYS A 32 16.25 6.75 -6.37
CA LYS A 32 17.16 5.81 -5.76
C LYS A 32 17.08 4.37 -6.25
N THR A 33 18.17 4.02 -6.86
CA THR A 33 18.84 2.73 -6.92
C THR A 33 18.22 1.71 -7.88
N ALA A 34 18.97 1.38 -8.90
CA ALA A 34 18.89 0.08 -9.56
C ALA A 34 18.83 -0.97 -8.44
N THR A 35 17.64 -1.47 -8.16
CA THR A 35 17.43 -2.54 -7.18
C THR A 35 18.07 -3.78 -7.80
N SER A 36 19.32 -4.05 -7.43
CA SER A 36 19.90 -5.36 -7.66
C SER A 36 18.94 -6.34 -7.00
N ILE A 37 18.34 -7.24 -7.77
CA ILE A 37 17.48 -8.28 -7.25
C ILE A 37 18.38 -9.12 -6.35
N ILE A 38 18.26 -8.91 -5.03
CA ILE A 38 18.98 -9.72 -4.07
C ILE A 38 18.39 -11.14 -4.08
N THR A 39 19.23 -12.11 -4.28
CA THR A 39 18.84 -13.52 -4.13
C THR A 39 18.79 -13.84 -2.65
N LEU A 40 17.62 -14.22 -2.16
CA LEU A 40 17.42 -14.69 -0.78
C LEU A 40 17.57 -16.20 -0.75
N ASP A 41 18.36 -16.70 0.21
CA ASP A 41 18.47 -18.14 0.46
C ASP A 41 17.45 -18.60 1.52
N ALA A 42 17.34 -19.90 1.72
CA ALA A 42 16.39 -20.48 2.68
C ALA A 42 16.58 -19.97 4.13
N LYS A 43 17.82 -19.60 4.52
CA LYS A 43 18.10 -19.02 5.83
C LYS A 43 17.61 -17.58 5.92
N ASP A 44 17.74 -16.78 4.86
CA ASP A 44 17.18 -15.44 4.79
C ASP A 44 15.66 -15.47 4.94
N LEU A 45 14.99 -16.37 4.23
CA LEU A 45 13.53 -16.56 4.33
C LEU A 45 13.11 -17.00 5.74
N SER A 46 13.90 -17.89 6.38
CA SER A 46 13.65 -18.30 7.76
C SER A 46 13.76 -17.13 8.75
N ILE A 47 14.78 -16.27 8.59
CA ILE A 47 14.94 -15.04 9.38
C ILE A 47 13.74 -14.12 9.18
N LEU A 48 13.34 -13.87 7.94
CA LEU A 48 12.19 -13.01 7.62
C LEU A 48 10.89 -13.55 8.24
N ASN A 49 10.66 -14.86 8.18
CA ASN A 49 9.48 -15.48 8.80
C ASN A 49 9.44 -15.28 10.31
N LEU A 50 10.58 -15.41 11.00
CA LEU A 50 10.67 -15.16 12.43
C LEU A 50 10.44 -13.68 12.76
N LEU A 51 11.04 -12.77 12.02
CA LEU A 51 10.86 -11.32 12.22
C LEU A 51 9.44 -10.85 11.91
N GLN A 52 8.75 -11.46 10.94
CA GLN A 52 7.34 -11.18 10.66
C GLN A 52 6.42 -11.65 11.80
N GLN A 53 6.78 -12.73 12.50
CA GLN A 53 6.02 -13.21 13.67
C GLN A 53 6.28 -12.33 14.90
N ASN A 54 7.52 -11.93 15.10
CA ASN A 54 7.93 -11.08 16.22
C ASN A 54 9.12 -10.19 15.84
N ALA A 55 8.82 -8.95 15.45
CA ALA A 55 9.85 -7.96 15.09
C ALA A 55 10.78 -7.57 16.26
N ARG A 56 10.45 -7.94 17.50
CA ARG A 56 11.28 -7.70 18.68
C ARG A 56 12.21 -8.87 19.02
N MET A 57 12.19 -9.93 18.21
CA MET A 57 13.06 -11.09 18.42
C MET A 57 14.52 -10.66 18.30
N THR A 58 15.34 -11.03 19.29
CA THR A 58 16.76 -10.70 19.29
C THR A 58 17.53 -11.57 18.31
N VAL A 59 18.68 -11.08 17.85
CA VAL A 59 19.59 -11.85 16.99
C VAL A 59 19.97 -13.19 17.61
N LYS A 60 20.11 -13.25 18.95
CA LYS A 60 20.42 -14.48 19.68
C LYS A 60 19.28 -15.49 19.58
N GLU A 61 18.03 -15.06 19.82
CA GLU A 61 16.86 -15.92 19.72
C GLU A 61 16.66 -16.46 18.30
N ILE A 62 16.90 -15.62 17.29
CA ILE A 62 16.84 -16.05 15.88
C ILE A 62 17.93 -17.09 15.60
N ALA A 63 19.17 -16.83 16.05
CA ALA A 63 20.29 -17.71 15.87
C ALA A 63 20.06 -19.13 16.47
N GLU A 64 19.50 -19.18 17.68
CA GLU A 64 19.09 -20.43 18.35
C GLU A 64 18.04 -21.19 17.53
N LYS A 65 17.00 -20.50 17.02
CA LYS A 65 15.90 -21.12 16.26
C LYS A 65 16.32 -21.71 14.91
N ILE A 66 17.30 -21.11 14.24
CA ILE A 66 17.74 -21.57 12.91
C ILE A 66 19.12 -22.25 12.92
N HIS A 67 19.64 -22.52 14.12
CA HIS A 67 20.90 -23.24 14.36
C HIS A 67 22.10 -22.62 13.64
N LEU A 68 22.29 -21.31 13.82
CA LEU A 68 23.44 -20.56 13.33
C LEU A 68 24.05 -19.72 14.48
N SER A 69 25.28 -19.26 14.30
CA SER A 69 25.86 -18.27 15.21
C SER A 69 25.25 -16.88 14.99
N THR A 70 25.41 -15.98 15.96
CA THR A 70 24.82 -14.64 15.94
C THR A 70 25.39 -13.74 14.84
N THR A 71 26.68 -13.86 14.53
CA THR A 71 27.36 -13.02 13.55
C THR A 71 26.73 -13.14 12.15
N PRO A 72 26.59 -14.32 11.52
CA PRO A 72 25.96 -14.45 10.21
C PRO A 72 24.50 -14.04 10.20
N ILE A 73 23.76 -14.18 11.31
CA ILE A 73 22.38 -13.67 11.40
C ILE A 73 22.34 -12.15 11.31
N HIS A 74 23.21 -11.50 12.09
CA HIS A 74 23.29 -10.04 12.09
C HIS A 74 23.69 -9.48 10.70
N GLU A 75 24.65 -10.10 10.03
CA GLU A 75 25.06 -9.72 8.68
C GLU A 75 23.95 -9.88 7.67
N ARG A 76 23.18 -10.99 7.74
CA ARG A 76 22.01 -11.23 6.86
C ARG A 76 20.92 -10.21 7.07
N ILE A 77 20.56 -9.90 8.30
CA ILE A 77 19.56 -8.88 8.63
C ILE A 77 20.01 -7.53 8.06
N LYS A 78 21.22 -7.09 8.34
CA LYS A 78 21.78 -5.84 7.80
C LYS A 78 21.77 -5.80 6.27
N ARG A 79 22.11 -6.91 5.62
CA ARG A 79 22.07 -7.01 4.16
C ARG A 79 20.65 -6.85 3.64
N MET A 80 19.67 -7.48 4.29
CA MET A 80 18.24 -7.38 3.90
C MET A 80 17.68 -5.97 4.14
N GLU A 81 18.08 -5.30 5.21
CA GLU A 81 17.76 -3.89 5.48
C GLU A 81 18.38 -2.96 4.44
N ALA A 82 19.67 -3.09 4.18
CA ALA A 82 20.39 -2.26 3.22
C ALA A 82 19.84 -2.39 1.78
N ASN A 83 19.35 -3.57 1.41
CA ASN A 83 18.75 -3.83 0.10
C ASN A 83 17.23 -3.59 0.07
N GLY A 84 16.62 -3.07 1.15
CA GLY A 84 15.22 -2.75 1.22
C GLY A 84 14.26 -3.94 1.22
N VAL A 85 14.75 -5.17 1.45
CA VAL A 85 13.90 -6.35 1.70
C VAL A 85 13.14 -6.17 3.00
N ILE A 86 13.84 -5.76 4.06
CA ILE A 86 13.23 -5.27 5.30
C ILE A 86 13.13 -3.76 5.17
N LYS A 87 11.92 -3.26 4.99
CA LYS A 87 11.67 -1.81 4.83
C LYS A 87 11.67 -1.07 6.15
N GLN A 88 11.04 -1.67 7.16
CA GLN A 88 10.91 -1.10 8.50
C GLN A 88 10.39 -2.15 9.49
N TYR A 89 10.55 -1.87 10.77
CA TYR A 89 9.90 -2.59 11.86
C TYR A 89 8.73 -1.74 12.36
N ALA A 90 7.52 -2.28 12.34
CA ALA A 90 6.30 -1.55 12.70
C ALA A 90 5.59 -2.21 13.88
N THR A 91 5.01 -1.38 14.74
CA THR A 91 4.08 -1.83 15.76
C THR A 91 2.68 -1.85 15.18
N LEU A 92 2.00 -2.99 15.27
CA LEU A 92 0.59 -3.08 14.92
C LEU A 92 -0.25 -2.60 16.10
N VAL A 93 -1.05 -1.57 15.86
CA VAL A 93 -1.90 -0.96 16.88
C VAL A 93 -3.34 -1.37 16.62
N ASP A 94 -4.05 -1.76 17.69
CA ASP A 94 -5.50 -1.93 17.63
C ASP A 94 -6.16 -0.56 17.43
N HIS A 95 -6.61 -0.32 16.21
CA HIS A 95 -7.19 0.95 15.81
C HIS A 95 -8.44 1.34 16.61
N THR A 96 -9.18 0.36 17.14
CA THR A 96 -10.37 0.62 17.97
C THR A 96 -10.00 1.23 19.33
N LYS A 97 -8.80 0.90 19.85
CA LYS A 97 -8.29 1.41 21.13
C LYS A 97 -7.74 2.83 21.05
N VAL A 98 -7.50 3.32 19.83
CA VAL A 98 -6.94 4.67 19.59
C VAL A 98 -7.92 5.58 18.83
N LYS A 99 -9.22 5.36 19.02
CA LYS A 99 -10.30 6.16 18.42
C LYS A 99 -10.25 6.21 16.88
N LYS A 100 -9.94 5.09 16.25
CA LYS A 100 -9.97 4.92 14.80
C LYS A 100 -10.88 3.74 14.43
N GLY A 101 -12.09 3.70 15.05
CA GLY A 101 -13.01 2.58 14.93
C GLY A 101 -13.68 2.43 13.57
N LEU A 102 -13.84 3.53 12.82
CA LEU A 102 -14.46 3.51 11.51
C LEU A 102 -13.42 3.33 10.40
N ILE A 103 -13.62 2.33 9.57
CA ILE A 103 -12.81 2.11 8.35
C ILE A 103 -13.69 2.36 7.13
N ALA A 104 -13.26 3.25 6.25
CA ALA A 104 -13.87 3.49 4.95
C ALA A 104 -12.89 3.17 3.81
N ILE A 105 -13.40 2.54 2.77
CA ILE A 105 -12.70 2.38 1.50
C ILE A 105 -13.30 3.38 0.52
N CYS A 106 -12.48 4.31 0.03
CA CYS A 106 -12.91 5.33 -0.90
C CYS A 106 -12.31 5.04 -2.28
N TYR A 107 -13.17 4.86 -3.26
CA TYR A 107 -12.78 4.78 -4.66
C TYR A 107 -12.91 6.16 -5.27
N VAL A 108 -11.85 6.62 -5.92
CA VAL A 108 -11.74 7.99 -6.44
C VAL A 108 -11.41 7.95 -7.92
N SER A 109 -12.15 8.72 -8.72
CA SER A 109 -11.76 9.07 -10.09
C SER A 109 -11.43 10.56 -10.19
N LEU A 110 -10.50 10.91 -11.06
CA LEU A 110 -10.18 12.30 -11.38
C LEU A 110 -10.98 12.75 -12.60
N LYS A 111 -11.30 14.05 -12.70
CA LYS A 111 -11.96 14.63 -13.89
C LYS A 111 -11.03 14.57 -15.09
N GLU A 112 -9.75 14.89 -14.88
CA GLU A 112 -8.71 14.84 -15.90
C GLU A 112 -7.69 13.76 -15.58
N HIS A 113 -7.44 12.88 -16.53
CA HIS A 113 -6.51 11.76 -16.39
C HIS A 113 -5.11 12.11 -16.93
N ASN A 114 -4.52 13.22 -16.45
CA ASN A 114 -3.18 13.64 -16.81
C ASN A 114 -2.20 13.49 -15.64
N LYS A 115 -0.89 13.45 -15.97
CA LYS A 115 0.18 13.26 -14.99
C LYS A 115 0.20 14.35 -13.91
N ALA A 116 -0.08 15.60 -14.29
CA ALA A 116 -0.05 16.72 -13.36
C ALA A 116 -1.17 16.60 -12.30
N ALA A 117 -2.38 16.28 -12.74
CA ALA A 117 -3.53 16.05 -11.85
C ALA A 117 -3.29 14.90 -10.89
N GLY A 118 -2.81 13.74 -11.38
CA GLY A 118 -2.47 12.60 -10.54
C GLY A 118 -1.37 12.93 -9.52
N THR A 119 -0.33 13.67 -9.92
CA THR A 119 0.74 14.07 -9.00
C THR A 119 0.23 15.02 -7.91
N LYS A 120 -0.64 15.99 -8.24
CA LYS A 120 -1.26 16.89 -7.27
C LYS A 120 -2.12 16.10 -6.27
N PHE A 121 -2.95 15.18 -6.76
CA PHE A 121 -3.77 14.31 -5.92
C PHE A 121 -2.92 13.51 -4.93
N VAL A 122 -1.90 12.80 -5.41
CA VAL A 122 -1.01 12.00 -4.55
C VAL A 122 -0.33 12.86 -3.49
N LYS A 123 0.18 14.05 -3.86
CA LYS A 123 0.77 14.97 -2.88
C LYS A 123 -0.21 15.39 -1.80
N ALA A 124 -1.46 15.67 -2.15
CA ALA A 124 -2.50 16.02 -1.19
C ALA A 124 -2.82 14.85 -0.25
N ILE A 125 -2.99 13.64 -0.79
CA ILE A 125 -3.28 12.44 0.00
C ILE A 125 -2.15 12.11 0.99
N LEU A 126 -0.89 12.26 0.60
CA LEU A 126 0.26 12.02 1.49
C LEU A 126 0.31 12.95 2.72
N GLN A 127 -0.41 14.07 2.71
CA GLN A 127 -0.53 14.98 3.84
C GLN A 127 -1.76 14.71 4.73
N MET A 128 -2.59 13.72 4.38
CA MET A 128 -3.80 13.39 5.12
C MET A 128 -3.59 12.23 6.09
N PRO A 129 -3.46 12.46 7.40
CA PRO A 129 -3.18 11.41 8.37
C PRO A 129 -4.32 10.39 8.55
N ASP A 130 -5.54 10.75 8.12
CA ASP A 130 -6.68 9.85 8.14
C ASP A 130 -6.63 8.79 7.03
N VAL A 131 -5.83 9.03 5.97
CA VAL A 131 -5.59 8.08 4.88
C VAL A 131 -4.40 7.21 5.25
N VAL A 132 -4.66 5.95 5.58
CA VAL A 132 -3.63 4.99 6.00
C VAL A 132 -3.05 4.19 4.86
N GLU A 133 -3.80 4.03 3.77
CA GLU A 133 -3.35 3.36 2.55
C GLU A 133 -3.91 4.08 1.32
N CYS A 134 -3.11 4.18 0.28
CA CYS A 134 -3.51 4.72 -1.02
C CYS A 134 -2.92 3.87 -2.13
N TYR A 135 -3.78 3.39 -3.01
CA TYR A 135 -3.40 2.54 -4.15
C TYR A 135 -3.87 3.19 -5.45
N THR A 136 -3.05 3.08 -6.46
CA THR A 136 -3.49 3.28 -7.83
C THR A 136 -4.12 2.00 -8.32
N ILE A 137 -5.32 2.06 -8.86
CA ILE A 137 -6.06 0.88 -9.33
C ILE A 137 -6.41 1.00 -10.81
N SER A 138 -6.69 -0.12 -11.45
CA SER A 138 -7.19 -0.18 -12.81
C SER A 138 -8.70 -0.41 -12.79
N GLY A 139 -9.42 0.14 -13.78
CA GLY A 139 -10.87 -0.02 -13.91
C GLY A 139 -11.58 1.33 -13.97
N GLU A 140 -12.73 1.42 -13.33
CA GLU A 140 -13.58 2.61 -13.33
C GLU A 140 -12.98 3.77 -12.53
N PHE A 141 -12.28 3.46 -11.45
CA PHE A 141 -11.64 4.43 -10.57
C PHE A 141 -10.13 4.45 -10.75
N ASP A 142 -9.51 5.58 -10.42
CA ASP A 142 -8.07 5.81 -10.53
C ASP A 142 -7.33 5.43 -9.24
N PHE A 143 -7.97 5.65 -8.09
CA PHE A 143 -7.37 5.41 -6.77
C PHE A 143 -8.34 4.69 -5.83
N MET A 144 -7.76 3.90 -4.93
CA MET A 144 -8.42 3.35 -3.76
C MET A 144 -7.71 3.86 -2.52
N LEU A 145 -8.47 4.44 -1.59
CA LEU A 145 -7.97 4.92 -0.30
C LEU A 145 -8.58 4.08 0.81
N LYS A 146 -7.77 3.75 1.81
CA LYS A 146 -8.27 3.25 3.10
C LYS A 146 -8.16 4.38 4.11
N VAL A 147 -9.30 4.78 4.63
CA VAL A 147 -9.45 5.89 5.57
C VAL A 147 -9.84 5.34 6.92
N MET A 148 -9.20 5.82 7.98
CA MET A 148 -9.52 5.44 9.35
C MET A 148 -9.89 6.68 10.15
N CYS A 149 -11.14 6.73 10.64
CA CYS A 149 -11.70 7.82 11.43
C CYS A 149 -12.24 7.31 12.77
N GLU A 150 -12.54 8.23 13.69
CA GLU A 150 -13.14 7.88 14.96
C GLU A 150 -14.57 7.34 14.76
N ASP A 151 -15.38 8.07 14.00
CA ASP A 151 -16.79 7.78 13.73
C ASP A 151 -17.25 8.36 12.37
N MET A 152 -18.54 8.29 12.11
CA MET A 152 -19.16 8.77 10.87
C MET A 152 -19.09 10.31 10.74
N ASN A 153 -19.14 11.05 11.85
CA ASN A 153 -19.03 12.51 11.82
C ASN A 153 -17.62 12.92 11.40
N ALA A 154 -16.60 12.30 12.01
CA ALA A 154 -15.21 12.51 11.63
C ALA A 154 -14.93 12.14 10.17
N TYR A 155 -15.59 11.08 9.66
CA TYR A 155 -15.51 10.72 8.24
C TYR A 155 -16.19 11.76 7.35
N HIS A 156 -17.38 12.25 7.74
CA HIS A 156 -18.07 13.31 7.00
C HIS A 156 -17.20 14.56 6.89
N ASP A 157 -16.59 14.99 7.99
CA ASP A 157 -15.68 16.15 8.01
C ASP A 157 -14.45 15.92 7.12
N PHE A 158 -13.86 14.73 7.17
CA PHE A 158 -12.78 14.35 6.27
C PHE A 158 -13.21 14.42 4.81
N HIS A 159 -14.37 13.85 4.46
CA HIS A 159 -14.86 13.80 3.10
C HIS A 159 -15.16 15.20 2.55
N VAL A 160 -15.90 16.02 3.31
CA VAL A 160 -16.36 17.36 2.87
C VAL A 160 -15.22 18.38 2.89
N HIS A 161 -14.44 18.41 3.96
CA HIS A 161 -13.49 19.50 4.18
C HIS A 161 -12.05 19.19 3.75
N LYS A 162 -11.72 17.90 3.56
CA LYS A 162 -10.38 17.51 3.12
C LYS A 162 -10.39 16.86 1.72
N LEU A 163 -11.07 15.73 1.56
CA LEU A 163 -11.02 14.95 0.33
C LEU A 163 -11.63 15.69 -0.86
N SER A 164 -12.85 16.22 -0.71
CA SER A 164 -13.58 16.92 -1.79
C SER A 164 -12.94 18.25 -2.21
N ASN A 165 -12.07 18.83 -1.37
CA ASN A 165 -11.35 20.06 -1.69
C ASN A 165 -10.08 19.86 -2.53
N ILE A 166 -9.72 18.61 -2.84
CA ILE A 166 -8.60 18.35 -3.75
C ILE A 166 -9.02 18.78 -5.17
N GLU A 167 -8.18 19.59 -5.81
CA GLU A 167 -8.38 19.96 -7.21
C GLU A 167 -8.55 18.74 -8.11
N ASN A 168 -9.39 18.88 -9.12
CA ASN A 168 -9.61 17.87 -10.15
C ASN A 168 -10.25 16.56 -9.63
N MET A 169 -10.88 16.59 -8.43
CA MET A 169 -11.71 15.48 -7.96
C MET A 169 -12.89 15.25 -8.91
N GLY A 170 -13.03 14.02 -9.35
CA GLY A 170 -14.18 13.54 -10.11
C GLY A 170 -15.20 12.88 -9.19
N HIS A 171 -15.48 11.59 -9.43
CA HIS A 171 -16.39 10.81 -8.62
C HIS A 171 -15.68 10.18 -7.41
N VAL A 172 -16.37 10.16 -6.27
CA VAL A 172 -15.93 9.46 -5.06
C VAL A 172 -17.04 8.51 -4.62
N GLN A 173 -16.70 7.23 -4.49
CA GLN A 173 -17.57 6.22 -3.91
C GLN A 173 -16.96 5.73 -2.59
N SER A 174 -17.71 5.86 -1.51
CA SER A 174 -17.27 5.41 -0.19
C SER A 174 -18.04 4.17 0.26
N VAL A 175 -17.29 3.18 0.73
CA VAL A 175 -17.82 1.92 1.27
C VAL A 175 -17.30 1.75 2.69
N PHE A 176 -18.18 1.49 3.63
CA PHE A 176 -17.81 1.31 5.04
C PHE A 176 -17.60 -0.16 5.35
N VAL A 177 -16.49 -0.46 6.05
CA VAL A 177 -16.15 -1.82 6.46
C VAL A 177 -17.01 -2.19 7.66
N MET A 178 -17.86 -3.20 7.50
CA MET A 178 -18.75 -3.71 8.56
C MET A 178 -18.01 -4.60 9.56
N GLY A 179 -16.93 -5.25 9.13
CA GLY A 179 -16.11 -6.11 9.99
C GLY A 179 -14.86 -6.57 9.27
N VAL A 180 -13.78 -6.74 10.03
CA VAL A 180 -12.50 -7.25 9.51
C VAL A 180 -12.44 -8.75 9.78
N ILE A 181 -12.53 -9.55 8.74
CA ILE A 181 -12.49 -11.03 8.84
C ILE A 181 -11.04 -11.53 8.92
N LYS A 182 -10.14 -10.92 8.16
CA LYS A 182 -8.71 -11.26 8.17
C LYS A 182 -7.88 -10.03 7.89
N GLN A 183 -6.90 -9.80 8.72
CA GLN A 183 -5.88 -8.76 8.50
C GLN A 183 -4.53 -9.33 8.92
N THR A 184 -3.60 -9.42 7.98
CA THR A 184 -2.24 -9.86 8.22
C THR A 184 -1.27 -9.07 7.34
N HIS A 185 -0.08 -8.81 7.85
CA HIS A 185 1.03 -8.23 7.10
C HIS A 185 2.11 -9.27 6.81
N GLN A 186 1.87 -10.53 7.21
CA GLN A 186 2.80 -11.63 6.97
C GLN A 186 2.69 -12.12 5.53
N LEU A 187 3.83 -12.19 4.86
CA LEU A 187 3.99 -12.82 3.56
C LEU A 187 4.47 -14.25 3.76
N ILE A 188 3.85 -15.20 3.10
CA ILE A 188 4.28 -16.60 3.10
C ILE A 188 5.22 -16.77 1.92
N TYR A 189 6.40 -17.34 2.18
CA TYR A 189 7.41 -17.70 1.17
C TYR A 189 7.41 -19.23 1.01
N GLU A 190 7.33 -19.68 -0.22
CA GLU A 190 7.49 -21.08 -0.62
C GLU A 190 8.95 -21.38 -0.99
#